data_92ac8823f997d56d5565788949e06e5c
#
_entry.id   92ac8823f997d56d5565788949e06e5c
#
_cell.length_a   1.000
_cell.length_b   1.000
_cell.length_c   1.000
_cell.angle_alpha   90.00
_cell.angle_beta   90.00
_cell.angle_gamma   90.00
#
_symmetry.space_group_name_H-M   'P 1'
#
loop_
_entity.id
_entity.type
_entity.pdbx_description
1 polymer ?
#
loop_
_entity_poly.entity_id
_entity_poly.type
_entity_poly.pdbx_seq_one_letter_code
_entity_poly.pdbx_strand_id
1 'polypeptide(L)'
;MGDGIRSQIPLTEGRVLVTGGSGFIGRRLVAVLTSAGAEVTVADLKPFPGSAGVAGPDGAAGQPAEMVLGDLCDPAIADQAVRPGTGTIIHLAARTSVLESVTDPESTYRNNVALTAGLLELARQRGVKTFLFASTNAVVGNVGQAVITEQAPLRPLTPYGATKAASEMLISCYSASYGVRGVPLRFSNVYGPGMAHKDSFIPRLMRAARDGTGVKVRGDGTMVRDVIQVDDVISGIFAAWASGHYGPVILGSGQSVTVNDMVETARRVTGVDIPAENARIAQGEMPVVRLDISTARGLGYEPAYDLETGMATVWPDFRPELVLATEGAR
;
A
#
# COMPACT_ATOMS: atom_id res chain seq x y z
N MET A 1 10.00 13.93 -4.63
CA MET A 1 8.94 13.89 -5.67
C MET A 1 8.88 15.28 -6.30
N GLY A 2 9.26 15.39 -7.59
CA GLY A 2 9.30 16.68 -8.27
C GLY A 2 7.90 17.15 -8.70
N ASP A 3 7.81 18.41 -9.16
CA ASP A 3 6.58 19.07 -9.66
C ASP A 3 5.84 18.27 -10.75
N GLY A 4 6.51 17.33 -11.43
CA GLY A 4 5.94 16.48 -12.47
C GLY A 4 4.84 15.51 -12.01
N ILE A 5 4.84 15.06 -10.76
CA ILE A 5 3.81 14.13 -10.25
C ILE A 5 2.54 14.88 -9.88
N ARG A 6 2.66 16.08 -9.34
CA ARG A 6 1.51 16.93 -8.97
C ARG A 6 0.67 17.33 -10.18
N SER A 7 1.32 17.55 -11.33
CA SER A 7 0.63 17.90 -12.58
C SER A 7 -0.12 16.74 -13.23
N GLN A 8 0.11 15.50 -12.77
CA GLN A 8 -0.54 14.29 -13.31
C GLN A 8 -1.84 13.92 -12.58
N ILE A 9 -2.16 14.56 -11.44
CA ILE A 9 -3.37 14.24 -10.68
C ILE A 9 -4.60 14.78 -11.44
N PRO A 10 -5.59 13.92 -11.81
CA PRO A 10 -6.77 14.37 -12.53
C PRO A 10 -7.78 15.05 -11.59
N LEU A 11 -7.46 16.24 -11.13
CA LEU A 11 -8.29 17.04 -10.20
C LEU A 11 -9.67 17.43 -10.77
N THR A 12 -9.86 17.27 -12.06
CA THR A 12 -11.11 17.63 -12.76
C THR A 12 -12.24 16.60 -12.55
N GLU A 13 -11.96 15.43 -11.96
CA GLU A 13 -12.96 14.41 -11.71
C GLU A 13 -13.87 14.72 -10.50
N GLY A 14 -13.55 15.73 -9.71
CA GLY A 14 -14.29 16.11 -8.51
C GLY A 14 -13.59 15.69 -7.20
N ARG A 15 -14.36 15.55 -6.13
CA ARG A 15 -13.83 15.15 -4.81
C ARG A 15 -13.22 13.75 -4.83
N VAL A 16 -12.15 13.56 -4.05
CA VAL A 16 -11.46 12.28 -3.88
C VAL A 16 -11.80 11.69 -2.51
N LEU A 17 -12.37 10.49 -2.48
CA LEU A 17 -12.49 9.72 -1.26
C LEU A 17 -11.27 8.79 -1.11
N VAL A 18 -10.56 8.89 0.01
CA VAL A 18 -9.50 7.95 0.41
C VAL A 18 -9.98 7.15 1.62
N THR A 19 -10.31 5.88 1.42
CA THR A 19 -10.61 4.98 2.54
C THR A 19 -9.33 4.38 3.09
N GLY A 20 -9.23 4.21 4.41
CA GLY A 20 -7.97 3.82 5.04
C GLY A 20 -6.92 4.94 5.00
N GLY A 21 -7.39 6.19 4.90
CA GLY A 21 -6.52 7.36 4.75
C GLY A 21 -5.63 7.64 5.96
N SER A 22 -6.01 7.19 7.15
CA SER A 22 -5.18 7.30 8.36
C SER A 22 -4.09 6.22 8.46
N GLY A 23 -4.08 5.25 7.54
CA GLY A 23 -3.09 4.17 7.48
C GLY A 23 -1.73 4.62 6.92
N PHE A 24 -0.78 3.67 6.86
CA PHE A 24 0.60 3.91 6.42
C PHE A 24 0.69 4.54 5.01
N ILE A 25 0.07 3.92 3.99
CA ILE A 25 0.04 4.47 2.62
C ILE A 25 -0.91 5.67 2.55
N GLY A 26 -2.09 5.54 3.19
CA GLY A 26 -3.17 6.51 3.09
C GLY A 26 -2.78 7.92 3.52
N ARG A 27 -2.15 8.07 4.68
CA ARG A 27 -1.72 9.39 5.18
C ARG A 27 -0.72 10.08 4.25
N ARG A 28 0.19 9.31 3.63
CA ARG A 28 1.15 9.84 2.68
C ARG A 28 0.47 10.28 1.39
N LEU A 29 -0.46 9.45 0.89
CA LEU A 29 -1.29 9.77 -0.27
C LEU A 29 -2.14 11.03 -0.05
N VAL A 30 -2.82 11.12 1.10
CA VAL A 30 -3.63 12.30 1.47
C VAL A 30 -2.77 13.57 1.48
N ALA A 31 -1.58 13.52 2.09
CA ALA A 31 -0.68 14.65 2.12
C ALA A 31 -0.28 15.14 0.71
N VAL A 32 -0.01 14.23 -0.23
CA VAL A 32 0.31 14.60 -1.62
C VAL A 32 -0.92 15.15 -2.34
N LEU A 33 -2.09 14.52 -2.22
CA LEU A 33 -3.34 14.97 -2.84
C LEU A 33 -3.72 16.39 -2.38
N THR A 34 -3.70 16.63 -1.07
CA THR A 34 -4.06 17.94 -0.51
C THR A 34 -3.05 19.04 -0.88
N SER A 35 -1.75 18.70 -0.92
CA SER A 35 -0.72 19.64 -1.37
C SER A 35 -0.84 20.00 -2.86
N ALA A 36 -1.47 19.13 -3.66
CA ALA A 36 -1.80 19.38 -5.06
C ALA A 36 -3.15 20.11 -5.25
N GLY A 37 -3.85 20.44 -4.16
CA GLY A 37 -5.12 21.17 -4.21
C GLY A 37 -6.37 20.28 -4.39
N ALA A 38 -6.24 18.94 -4.22
CA ALA A 38 -7.40 18.05 -4.25
C ALA A 38 -8.31 18.27 -3.04
N GLU A 39 -9.62 18.23 -3.25
CA GLU A 39 -10.61 18.16 -2.17
C GLU A 39 -10.73 16.69 -1.72
N VAL A 40 -10.11 16.36 -0.58
CA VAL A 40 -9.99 14.99 -0.08
C VAL A 40 -10.93 14.76 1.10
N THR A 41 -11.79 13.74 0.98
CA THR A 41 -12.48 13.12 2.12
C THR A 41 -11.71 11.88 2.55
N VAL A 42 -11.38 11.75 3.83
CA VAL A 42 -10.81 10.52 4.42
C VAL A 42 -11.89 9.76 5.15
N ALA A 43 -11.97 8.45 4.96
CA ALA A 43 -12.79 7.56 5.77
C ALA A 43 -11.94 6.46 6.41
N ASP A 44 -11.97 6.35 7.75
CA ASP A 44 -11.12 5.42 8.50
C ASP A 44 -11.74 5.10 9.88
N LEU A 45 -11.30 3.98 10.48
CA LEU A 45 -11.62 3.62 11.87
C LEU A 45 -10.89 4.49 12.89
N LYS A 46 -9.80 5.14 12.49
CA LYS A 46 -8.96 5.99 13.33
C LYS A 46 -8.97 7.43 12.81
N PRO A 47 -8.90 8.42 13.69
CA PRO A 47 -8.78 9.81 13.24
C PRO A 47 -7.53 9.98 12.38
N PHE A 48 -7.61 10.92 11.44
CA PHE A 48 -6.43 11.28 10.65
C PHE A 48 -5.39 11.92 11.56
N PRO A 49 -4.14 11.44 11.56
CA PRO A 49 -3.11 12.03 12.42
C PRO A 49 -2.91 13.49 12.04
N GLY A 50 -2.87 14.36 13.06
CA GLY A 50 -2.57 15.77 12.85
C GLY A 50 -1.23 16.00 12.15
N SER A 51 -0.92 17.24 11.81
CA SER A 51 0.26 17.66 11.04
C SER A 51 1.63 17.25 11.65
N ALA A 52 1.66 16.88 12.93
CA ALA A 52 2.87 16.46 13.62
C ALA A 52 3.24 15.00 13.26
N GLY A 53 3.78 14.75 12.08
CA GLY A 53 4.35 13.45 11.74
C GLY A 53 4.09 12.92 10.32
N VAL A 54 3.39 13.61 9.49
CA VAL A 54 3.18 13.24 8.08
C VAL A 54 3.42 14.45 7.19
N ALA A 55 4.69 14.73 6.98
CA ALA A 55 5.05 15.65 5.91
C ALA A 55 4.97 14.91 4.57
N GLY A 56 4.36 15.51 3.56
CA GLY A 56 4.55 15.14 2.18
C GLY A 56 6.04 15.15 1.82
N PRO A 57 6.44 14.72 0.61
CA PRO A 57 7.83 14.71 0.17
C PRO A 57 8.53 16.06 0.36
N ASP A 58 7.77 17.15 0.39
CA ASP A 58 8.26 18.53 0.51
C ASP A 58 8.02 19.16 1.89
N GLY A 59 7.77 18.33 2.92
CA GLY A 59 7.50 18.82 4.27
C GLY A 59 6.08 19.41 4.49
N ALA A 60 5.22 19.45 3.46
CA ALA A 60 3.86 19.95 3.58
C ALA A 60 2.96 18.99 4.37
N ALA A 61 2.41 19.45 5.47
CA ALA A 61 1.39 18.74 6.24
C ALA A 61 0.02 18.93 5.59
N GLY A 62 -0.39 17.98 4.73
CA GLY A 62 -1.71 18.00 4.14
C GLY A 62 -2.76 17.46 5.09
N GLN A 63 -3.82 18.25 5.32
CA GLN A 63 -5.01 17.81 6.06
C GLN A 63 -6.15 17.51 5.07
N PRO A 64 -6.95 16.44 5.27
CA PRO A 64 -8.13 16.22 4.47
C PRO A 64 -9.14 17.36 4.67
N ALA A 65 -9.91 17.67 3.64
CA ALA A 65 -11.01 18.62 3.73
C ALA A 65 -12.10 18.14 4.69
N GLU A 66 -12.23 16.81 4.79
CA GLU A 66 -13.22 16.17 5.64
C GLU A 66 -12.73 14.80 6.14
N MET A 67 -13.16 14.45 7.37
CA MET A 67 -12.94 13.14 7.98
C MET A 67 -14.26 12.47 8.33
N VAL A 68 -14.49 11.27 7.80
CA VAL A 68 -15.57 10.36 8.20
C VAL A 68 -14.97 9.27 9.07
N LEU A 69 -15.23 9.34 10.37
CA LEU A 69 -14.70 8.40 11.35
C LEU A 69 -15.73 7.29 11.61
N GLY A 70 -15.38 6.04 11.35
CA GLY A 70 -16.25 4.89 11.60
C GLY A 70 -15.93 3.66 10.77
N ASP A 71 -16.67 2.59 11.02
CA ASP A 71 -16.57 1.33 10.27
C ASP A 71 -17.33 1.45 8.94
N LEU A 72 -16.62 1.46 7.83
CA LEU A 72 -17.21 1.48 6.49
C LEU A 72 -18.03 0.22 6.14
N CYS A 73 -17.97 -0.84 6.97
CA CYS A 73 -18.91 -1.96 6.87
C CYS A 73 -20.31 -1.59 7.39
N ASP A 74 -20.46 -0.45 8.09
CA ASP A 74 -21.76 0.15 8.41
C ASP A 74 -22.23 0.94 7.19
N PRO A 75 -23.43 0.59 6.62
CA PRO A 75 -23.96 1.29 5.45
C PRO A 75 -24.15 2.80 5.67
N ALA A 76 -24.47 3.25 6.89
CA ALA A 76 -24.65 4.66 7.19
C ALA A 76 -23.33 5.43 7.13
N ILE A 77 -22.23 4.83 7.59
CA ILE A 77 -20.88 5.42 7.51
C ILE A 77 -20.40 5.42 6.06
N ALA A 78 -20.60 4.32 5.33
CA ALA A 78 -20.24 4.25 3.91
C ALA A 78 -21.01 5.30 3.09
N ASP A 79 -22.29 5.50 3.38
CA ASP A 79 -23.13 6.51 2.75
C ASP A 79 -22.63 7.94 3.01
N GLN A 80 -22.19 8.24 4.23
CA GLN A 80 -21.57 9.52 4.57
C GLN A 80 -20.24 9.73 3.87
N ALA A 81 -19.46 8.67 3.64
CA ALA A 81 -18.14 8.76 3.02
C ALA A 81 -18.21 8.99 1.51
N VAL A 82 -19.10 8.27 0.79
CA VAL A 82 -19.27 8.42 -0.66
C VAL A 82 -20.29 9.52 -0.94
N ARG A 83 -19.89 10.78 -0.87
CA ARG A 83 -20.80 11.94 -1.03
C ARG A 83 -21.17 12.23 -2.49
N PRO A 84 -22.27 12.95 -2.75
CA PRO A 84 -22.50 13.56 -4.06
C PRO A 84 -21.31 14.41 -4.49
N GLY A 85 -20.88 14.27 -5.75
CA GLY A 85 -19.70 14.95 -6.28
C GLY A 85 -18.36 14.21 -6.01
N THR A 86 -18.37 13.06 -5.34
CA THR A 86 -17.21 12.17 -5.30
C THR A 86 -16.97 11.62 -6.71
N GLY A 87 -15.85 12.01 -7.33
CA GLY A 87 -15.46 11.58 -8.67
C GLY A 87 -14.57 10.36 -8.66
N THR A 88 -13.73 10.25 -7.62
CA THR A 88 -12.76 9.16 -7.48
C THR A 88 -12.78 8.56 -6.08
N ILE A 89 -12.72 7.24 -5.99
CA ILE A 89 -12.48 6.49 -4.75
C ILE A 89 -11.12 5.81 -4.85
N ILE A 90 -10.24 6.08 -3.87
CA ILE A 90 -8.98 5.36 -3.66
C ILE A 90 -9.17 4.49 -2.42
N HIS A 91 -9.43 3.20 -2.67
CA HIS A 91 -9.81 2.25 -1.62
C HIS A 91 -8.59 1.52 -1.06
N LEU A 92 -8.07 2.03 0.08
CA LEU A 92 -6.93 1.43 0.79
C LEU A 92 -7.36 0.69 2.06
N ALA A 93 -8.58 0.92 2.56
CA ALA A 93 -9.10 0.27 3.76
C ALA A 93 -9.19 -1.24 3.54
N ALA A 94 -8.56 -2.03 4.42
CA ALA A 94 -8.63 -3.49 4.39
C ALA A 94 -8.04 -4.10 5.66
N ARG A 95 -8.40 -5.34 5.97
CA ARG A 95 -7.57 -6.21 6.81
C ARG A 95 -6.45 -6.80 5.96
N THR A 96 -5.21 -6.43 6.27
CA THR A 96 -4.03 -6.75 5.43
C THR A 96 -3.12 -7.83 6.01
N SER A 97 -3.37 -8.29 7.24
CA SER A 97 -2.56 -9.32 7.88
C SER A 97 -2.84 -10.69 7.27
N VAL A 98 -1.84 -11.27 6.62
CA VAL A 98 -1.93 -12.63 6.05
C VAL A 98 -2.16 -13.65 7.16
N LEU A 99 -1.44 -13.53 8.29
CA LEU A 99 -1.55 -14.48 9.40
C LEU A 99 -2.93 -14.39 10.07
N GLU A 100 -3.42 -13.20 10.38
CA GLU A 100 -4.75 -13.02 10.96
C GLU A 100 -5.85 -13.51 10.02
N SER A 101 -5.69 -13.40 8.70
CA SER A 101 -6.67 -13.90 7.75
C SER A 101 -6.88 -15.43 7.84
N VAL A 102 -5.85 -16.17 8.25
CA VAL A 102 -5.96 -17.62 8.45
C VAL A 102 -6.71 -17.96 9.74
N THR A 103 -6.55 -17.16 10.78
CA THR A 103 -7.23 -17.36 12.08
C THR A 103 -8.63 -16.78 12.13
N ASP A 104 -8.91 -15.71 11.35
CA ASP A 104 -10.20 -15.01 11.29
C ASP A 104 -10.55 -14.68 9.82
N PRO A 105 -10.90 -15.71 9.01
CA PRO A 105 -11.24 -15.51 7.61
C PRO A 105 -12.57 -14.79 7.40
N GLU A 106 -13.53 -14.94 8.31
CA GLU A 106 -14.84 -14.27 8.22
C GLU A 106 -14.71 -12.75 8.32
N SER A 107 -14.01 -12.26 9.33
CA SER A 107 -13.76 -10.83 9.48
C SER A 107 -12.93 -10.30 8.31
N THR A 108 -11.97 -11.09 7.78
CA THR A 108 -11.21 -10.72 6.59
C THR A 108 -12.12 -10.58 5.37
N TYR A 109 -13.05 -11.51 5.16
CA TYR A 109 -14.05 -11.41 4.09
C TYR A 109 -14.91 -10.17 4.22
N ARG A 110 -15.49 -9.95 5.40
CA ARG A 110 -16.38 -8.80 5.67
C ARG A 110 -15.67 -7.47 5.37
N ASN A 111 -14.45 -7.30 5.88
CA ASN A 111 -13.70 -6.05 5.75
C ASN A 111 -13.05 -5.86 4.38
N ASN A 112 -12.87 -6.90 3.58
CA ASN A 112 -12.21 -6.78 2.27
C ASN A 112 -13.21 -6.93 1.12
N VAL A 113 -14.06 -7.96 1.12
CA VAL A 113 -14.97 -8.23 -0.01
C VAL A 113 -16.29 -7.50 0.16
N ALA A 114 -16.98 -7.69 1.29
CA ALA A 114 -18.30 -7.08 1.49
C ALA A 114 -18.22 -5.54 1.51
N LEU A 115 -17.19 -4.99 2.16
CA LEU A 115 -16.91 -3.56 2.13
C LEU A 115 -16.67 -3.06 0.70
N THR A 116 -15.81 -3.74 -0.08
CA THR A 116 -15.53 -3.33 -1.47
C THR A 116 -16.79 -3.38 -2.33
N ALA A 117 -17.62 -4.42 -2.17
CA ALA A 117 -18.91 -4.54 -2.88
C ALA A 117 -19.85 -3.37 -2.54
N GLY A 118 -19.96 -3.02 -1.26
CA GLY A 118 -20.77 -1.88 -0.81
C GLY A 118 -20.30 -0.54 -1.39
N LEU A 119 -18.99 -0.30 -1.39
CA LEU A 119 -18.43 0.91 -1.97
C LEU A 119 -18.59 0.98 -3.50
N LEU A 120 -18.48 -0.15 -4.20
CA LEU A 120 -18.72 -0.22 -5.64
C LEU A 120 -20.20 0.08 -5.98
N GLU A 121 -21.13 -0.42 -5.18
CA GLU A 121 -22.55 -0.13 -5.39
C GLU A 121 -22.88 1.35 -5.12
N LEU A 122 -22.32 1.95 -4.08
CA LEU A 122 -22.43 3.40 -3.84
C LEU A 122 -21.77 4.20 -4.96
N ALA A 123 -20.60 3.75 -5.48
CA ALA A 123 -19.93 4.37 -6.60
C ALA A 123 -20.82 4.40 -7.86
N ARG A 124 -21.46 3.26 -8.18
CA ARG A 124 -22.41 3.15 -9.29
C ARG A 124 -23.61 4.10 -9.11
N GLN A 125 -24.24 4.09 -7.93
CA GLN A 125 -25.42 4.90 -7.64
C GLN A 125 -25.15 6.41 -7.67
N ARG A 126 -23.94 6.83 -7.31
CA ARG A 126 -23.55 8.25 -7.20
C ARG A 126 -22.71 8.77 -8.39
N GLY A 127 -22.53 7.92 -9.40
CA GLY A 127 -21.83 8.32 -10.63
C GLY A 127 -20.33 8.56 -10.46
N VAL A 128 -19.70 7.87 -9.48
CA VAL A 128 -18.24 7.87 -9.32
C VAL A 128 -17.58 7.36 -10.61
N LYS A 129 -16.60 8.07 -11.11
CA LYS A 129 -15.94 7.76 -12.39
C LYS A 129 -14.84 6.72 -12.23
N THR A 130 -14.05 6.82 -11.16
CA THR A 130 -12.83 6.04 -10.98
C THR A 130 -12.80 5.35 -9.61
N PHE A 131 -12.44 4.07 -9.62
CA PHE A 131 -12.27 3.25 -8.43
C PHE A 131 -10.87 2.61 -8.44
N LEU A 132 -9.93 3.21 -7.71
CA LEU A 132 -8.58 2.67 -7.53
C LEU A 132 -8.56 1.79 -6.27
N PHE A 133 -8.06 0.57 -6.40
CA PHE A 133 -8.15 -0.43 -5.34
C PHE A 133 -6.77 -0.96 -4.94
N ALA A 134 -6.43 -0.87 -3.67
CA ALA A 134 -5.21 -1.49 -3.14
C ALA A 134 -5.33 -3.02 -3.14
N SER A 135 -4.83 -3.65 -4.18
CA SER A 135 -4.66 -5.09 -4.31
C SER A 135 -3.24 -5.53 -3.94
N THR A 136 -2.85 -6.74 -4.29
CA THR A 136 -1.60 -7.37 -3.86
C THR A 136 -1.17 -8.46 -4.84
N ASN A 137 0.12 -8.76 -4.92
CA ASN A 137 0.62 -9.95 -5.64
C ASN A 137 0.12 -11.27 -5.06
N ALA A 138 -0.33 -11.29 -3.79
CA ALA A 138 -0.84 -12.49 -3.14
C ALA A 138 -2.07 -13.09 -3.85
N VAL A 139 -2.72 -12.35 -4.74
CA VAL A 139 -3.84 -12.84 -5.57
C VAL A 139 -3.41 -13.92 -6.55
N VAL A 140 -2.15 -13.92 -6.98
CA VAL A 140 -1.59 -14.87 -7.96
C VAL A 140 -1.14 -16.18 -7.29
N GLY A 141 -0.65 -16.10 -6.04
CA GLY A 141 -0.10 -17.25 -5.32
C GLY A 141 1.28 -17.68 -5.83
N ASN A 142 1.61 -18.96 -5.66
CA ASN A 142 2.93 -19.48 -6.01
C ASN A 142 3.04 -19.84 -7.50
N VAL A 143 3.89 -19.13 -8.20
CA VAL A 143 4.21 -19.36 -9.63
C VAL A 143 5.60 -20.01 -9.83
N GLY A 144 6.21 -20.50 -8.76
CA GLY A 144 7.57 -21.07 -8.80
C GLY A 144 8.60 -19.99 -9.09
N GLN A 145 9.39 -20.19 -10.17
CA GLN A 145 10.44 -19.26 -10.62
C GLN A 145 9.95 -18.25 -11.66
N ALA A 146 8.69 -18.32 -12.09
CA ALA A 146 8.14 -17.45 -13.12
C ALA A 146 8.03 -16.00 -12.63
N VAL A 147 8.02 -15.08 -13.58
CA VAL A 147 7.72 -13.67 -13.33
C VAL A 147 6.19 -13.49 -13.26
N ILE A 148 5.71 -12.79 -12.28
CA ILE A 148 4.30 -12.47 -12.09
C ILE A 148 3.94 -11.30 -13.01
N THR A 149 2.94 -11.50 -13.85
CA THR A 149 2.33 -10.48 -14.72
C THR A 149 0.88 -10.23 -14.31
N GLU A 150 0.25 -9.19 -14.85
CA GLU A 150 -1.18 -8.91 -14.63
C GLU A 150 -2.08 -10.02 -15.18
N GLN A 151 -1.64 -10.75 -16.21
CA GLN A 151 -2.35 -11.86 -16.85
C GLN A 151 -2.21 -13.18 -16.10
N ALA A 152 -1.38 -13.25 -15.06
CA ALA A 152 -1.21 -14.46 -14.27
C ALA A 152 -2.55 -14.90 -13.64
N PRO A 153 -2.89 -16.19 -13.68
CA PRO A 153 -4.12 -16.70 -13.08
C PRO A 153 -4.20 -16.41 -11.58
N LEU A 154 -5.38 -16.04 -11.11
CA LEU A 154 -5.63 -15.81 -9.69
C LEU A 154 -5.72 -17.16 -8.95
N ARG A 155 -4.70 -17.49 -8.15
CA ARG A 155 -4.57 -18.73 -7.38
C ARG A 155 -4.05 -18.45 -5.97
N PRO A 156 -4.75 -17.62 -5.18
CA PRO A 156 -4.28 -17.20 -3.87
C PRO A 156 -4.10 -18.37 -2.91
N LEU A 157 -3.08 -18.28 -2.04
CA LEU A 157 -2.75 -19.32 -1.06
C LEU A 157 -3.34 -19.04 0.34
N THR A 158 -3.92 -17.87 0.55
CA THR A 158 -4.41 -17.43 1.86
C THR A 158 -5.78 -16.75 1.74
N PRO A 159 -6.59 -16.72 2.81
CA PRO A 159 -7.86 -15.98 2.81
C PRO A 159 -7.68 -14.50 2.46
N TYR A 160 -6.62 -13.84 2.91
CA TYR A 160 -6.29 -12.47 2.50
C TYR A 160 -6.16 -12.35 0.98
N GLY A 161 -5.32 -13.18 0.35
CA GLY A 161 -5.15 -13.17 -1.11
C GLY A 161 -6.46 -13.47 -1.84
N ALA A 162 -7.26 -14.43 -1.33
CA ALA A 162 -8.55 -14.79 -1.90
C ALA A 162 -9.55 -13.62 -1.83
N THR A 163 -9.61 -12.88 -0.71
CA THR A 163 -10.49 -11.72 -0.60
C THR A 163 -10.08 -10.59 -1.54
N LYS A 164 -8.79 -10.36 -1.75
CA LYS A 164 -8.30 -9.37 -2.72
C LYS A 164 -8.62 -9.80 -4.15
N ALA A 165 -8.44 -11.07 -4.51
CA ALA A 165 -8.81 -11.60 -5.83
C ALA A 165 -10.32 -11.47 -6.09
N ALA A 166 -11.18 -11.82 -5.13
CA ALA A 166 -12.63 -11.65 -5.24
C ALA A 166 -13.01 -10.17 -5.46
N SER A 167 -12.36 -9.25 -4.76
CA SER A 167 -12.57 -7.81 -4.96
C SER A 167 -12.16 -7.34 -6.36
N GLU A 168 -11.03 -7.83 -6.90
CA GLU A 168 -10.63 -7.52 -8.30
C GLU A 168 -11.69 -7.99 -9.30
N MET A 169 -12.27 -9.19 -9.09
CA MET A 169 -13.34 -9.71 -9.96
C MET A 169 -14.61 -8.84 -9.90
N LEU A 170 -15.01 -8.37 -8.70
CA LEU A 170 -16.12 -7.43 -8.55
C LEU A 170 -15.83 -6.11 -9.26
N ILE A 171 -14.65 -5.55 -9.11
CA ILE A 171 -14.25 -4.31 -9.78
C ILE A 171 -14.30 -4.47 -11.30
N SER A 172 -13.80 -5.59 -11.84
CA SER A 172 -13.88 -5.90 -13.26
C SER A 172 -15.34 -5.97 -13.75
N CYS A 173 -16.21 -6.62 -13.00
CA CYS A 173 -17.65 -6.69 -13.29
C CYS A 173 -18.30 -5.30 -13.31
N TYR A 174 -18.03 -4.46 -12.30
CA TYR A 174 -18.60 -3.10 -12.24
C TYR A 174 -18.07 -2.20 -13.35
N SER A 175 -16.82 -2.39 -13.76
CA SER A 175 -16.26 -1.69 -14.94
C SER A 175 -16.99 -2.06 -16.23
N ALA A 176 -17.20 -3.36 -16.45
CA ALA A 176 -17.84 -3.86 -17.67
C ALA A 176 -19.33 -3.53 -17.71
N SER A 177 -20.04 -3.64 -16.57
CA SER A 177 -21.51 -3.53 -16.52
C SER A 177 -22.01 -2.11 -16.32
N TYR A 178 -21.25 -1.27 -15.63
CA TYR A 178 -21.72 0.05 -15.17
C TYR A 178 -20.81 1.21 -15.54
N GLY A 179 -19.68 0.96 -16.20
CA GLY A 179 -18.76 1.99 -16.66
C GLY A 179 -17.96 2.68 -15.53
N VAL A 180 -17.91 2.11 -14.34
CA VAL A 180 -17.01 2.58 -13.26
C VAL A 180 -15.60 2.14 -13.62
N ARG A 181 -14.71 3.06 -13.93
CA ARG A 181 -13.32 2.74 -14.24
C ARG A 181 -12.61 2.12 -13.04
N GLY A 182 -12.43 0.82 -13.05
CA GLY A 182 -11.82 0.05 -11.96
C GLY A 182 -10.36 -0.28 -12.26
N VAL A 183 -9.46 0.05 -11.31
CA VAL A 183 -8.03 -0.21 -11.42
C VAL A 183 -7.53 -0.90 -10.15
N PRO A 184 -7.47 -2.24 -10.12
CA PRO A 184 -6.77 -2.96 -9.07
C PRO A 184 -5.26 -2.71 -9.16
N LEU A 185 -4.69 -2.17 -8.09
CA LEU A 185 -3.26 -1.88 -7.97
C LEU A 185 -2.61 -2.98 -7.13
N ARG A 186 -1.93 -3.92 -7.77
CA ARG A 186 -1.27 -5.06 -7.12
C ARG A 186 0.07 -4.64 -6.55
N PHE A 187 0.06 -4.19 -5.29
CA PHE A 187 1.27 -3.76 -4.61
C PHE A 187 2.21 -4.93 -4.32
N SER A 188 3.49 -4.68 -4.48
CA SER A 188 4.59 -5.42 -3.90
C SER A 188 4.65 -5.21 -2.37
N ASN A 189 5.73 -5.63 -1.73
CA ASN A 189 5.95 -5.39 -0.30
C ASN A 189 6.32 -3.93 -0.05
N VAL A 190 5.33 -3.15 0.40
CA VAL A 190 5.50 -1.70 0.59
C VAL A 190 6.26 -1.40 1.88
N TYR A 191 7.26 -0.53 1.78
CA TYR A 191 8.01 0.00 2.91
C TYR A 191 8.23 1.52 2.77
N GLY A 192 8.65 2.19 3.85
CA GLY A 192 8.93 3.62 3.81
C GLY A 192 8.81 4.29 5.17
N PRO A 193 9.02 5.61 5.25
CA PRO A 193 8.86 6.39 6.49
C PRO A 193 7.47 6.24 7.09
N GLY A 194 7.41 6.21 8.42
CA GLY A 194 6.16 6.07 9.17
C GLY A 194 5.70 4.63 9.41
N MET A 195 6.52 3.63 9.10
CA MET A 195 6.19 2.22 9.30
C MET A 195 6.74 1.61 10.60
N ALA A 196 7.21 2.42 11.56
CA ALA A 196 7.82 1.93 12.80
C ALA A 196 6.92 0.96 13.59
N HIS A 197 5.60 1.10 13.49
CA HIS A 197 4.61 0.23 14.13
C HIS A 197 4.35 -1.10 13.37
N LYS A 198 4.86 -1.26 12.14
CA LYS A 198 4.66 -2.46 11.33
C LYS A 198 5.58 -3.60 11.76
N ASP A 199 5.11 -4.84 11.57
CA ASP A 199 5.88 -6.06 11.85
C ASP A 199 6.36 -6.78 10.57
N SER A 200 6.61 -6.03 9.49
CA SER A 200 7.24 -6.55 8.28
C SER A 200 8.77 -6.56 8.41
N PHE A 201 9.47 -7.17 7.46
CA PHE A 201 10.89 -7.48 7.62
C PHE A 201 11.79 -6.24 7.72
N ILE A 202 11.57 -5.21 6.89
CA ILE A 202 12.37 -3.97 6.93
C ILE A 202 12.26 -3.24 8.29
N PRO A 203 11.06 -2.99 8.88
CA PRO A 203 10.98 -2.45 10.23
C PRO A 203 11.64 -3.33 11.30
N ARG A 204 11.60 -4.66 11.14
CA ARG A 204 12.31 -5.57 12.07
C ARG A 204 13.82 -5.37 11.99
N LEU A 205 14.39 -5.20 10.80
CA LEU A 205 15.81 -4.88 10.59
C LEU A 205 16.16 -3.55 11.26
N MET A 206 15.35 -2.50 11.07
CA MET A 206 15.59 -1.19 11.65
C MET A 206 15.49 -1.22 13.19
N ARG A 207 14.52 -1.96 13.76
CA ARG A 207 14.43 -2.18 15.21
C ARG A 207 15.65 -2.93 15.73
N ALA A 208 16.06 -4.01 15.04
CA ALA A 208 17.23 -4.78 15.44
C ALA A 208 18.51 -3.92 15.47
N ALA A 209 18.68 -3.05 14.48
CA ALA A 209 19.79 -2.09 14.45
C ALA A 209 19.72 -1.10 15.60
N ARG A 210 18.53 -0.55 15.90
CA ARG A 210 18.31 0.39 17.02
C ARG A 210 18.61 -0.27 18.38
N ASP A 211 18.12 -1.50 18.56
CA ASP A 211 18.14 -2.19 19.85
C ASP A 211 19.43 -3.02 20.07
N GLY A 212 20.33 -3.08 19.07
CA GLY A 212 21.54 -3.91 19.11
C GLY A 212 21.23 -5.41 19.17
N THR A 213 20.11 -5.84 18.56
CA THR A 213 19.65 -7.23 18.56
C THR A 213 19.81 -7.88 17.19
N GLY A 214 19.54 -9.20 17.10
CA GLY A 214 19.52 -9.92 15.84
C GLY A 214 18.12 -10.06 15.21
N VAL A 215 18.08 -10.59 13.98
CA VAL A 215 16.85 -10.92 13.28
C VAL A 215 16.79 -12.40 12.91
N LYS A 216 15.57 -12.95 12.85
CA LYS A 216 15.36 -14.29 12.33
C LYS A 216 15.05 -14.23 10.83
N VAL A 217 15.86 -14.90 10.04
CA VAL A 217 15.73 -15.05 8.59
C VAL A 217 15.15 -16.43 8.31
N ARG A 218 14.00 -16.49 7.64
CA ARG A 218 13.36 -17.77 7.29
C ARG A 218 14.13 -18.43 6.14
N GLY A 219 14.40 -19.73 6.30
CA GLY A 219 15.26 -20.48 5.39
C GLY A 219 16.73 -20.05 5.51
N ASP A 220 17.43 -20.04 4.40
CA ASP A 220 18.82 -19.60 4.26
C ASP A 220 18.97 -18.15 3.79
N GLY A 221 17.87 -17.41 3.72
CA GLY A 221 17.84 -16.02 3.26
C GLY A 221 17.89 -15.83 1.75
N THR A 222 17.88 -16.90 0.95
CA THR A 222 17.88 -16.83 -0.52
C THR A 222 16.51 -16.56 -1.13
N MET A 223 15.45 -16.52 -0.32
CA MET A 223 14.11 -16.17 -0.79
C MET A 223 14.10 -14.78 -1.44
N VAL A 224 13.52 -14.72 -2.64
CA VAL A 224 13.48 -13.50 -3.46
C VAL A 224 12.18 -12.74 -3.25
N ARG A 225 12.29 -11.43 -3.13
CA ARG A 225 11.17 -10.48 -3.00
C ARG A 225 11.38 -9.29 -3.94
N ASP A 226 10.27 -8.68 -4.31
CA ASP A 226 10.23 -7.30 -4.76
C ASP A 226 9.74 -6.45 -3.58
N VAL A 227 10.40 -5.35 -3.31
CA VAL A 227 10.05 -4.39 -2.26
C VAL A 227 9.96 -3.00 -2.86
N ILE A 228 8.90 -2.25 -2.54
CA ILE A 228 8.62 -0.94 -3.12
C ILE A 228 8.53 0.13 -2.03
N GLN A 229 9.21 1.26 -2.25
CA GLN A 229 9.13 2.41 -1.34
C GLN A 229 7.75 3.10 -1.47
N VAL A 230 7.20 3.61 -0.38
CA VAL A 230 5.84 4.15 -0.31
C VAL A 230 5.60 5.32 -1.27
N ASP A 231 6.61 6.15 -1.53
CA ASP A 231 6.49 7.26 -2.48
C ASP A 231 6.41 6.77 -3.93
N ASP A 232 7.07 5.66 -4.25
CA ASP A 232 6.92 5.00 -5.55
C ASP A 232 5.52 4.38 -5.71
N VAL A 233 4.94 3.84 -4.62
CA VAL A 233 3.54 3.39 -4.65
C VAL A 233 2.60 4.55 -5.00
N ILE A 234 2.80 5.71 -4.38
CA ILE A 234 1.98 6.90 -4.63
C ILE A 234 2.15 7.40 -6.07
N SER A 235 3.39 7.44 -6.56
CA SER A 235 3.70 7.75 -7.95
C SER A 235 2.97 6.80 -8.93
N GLY A 236 3.01 5.49 -8.66
CA GLY A 236 2.31 4.48 -9.45
C GLY A 236 0.78 4.61 -9.39
N ILE A 237 0.20 4.96 -8.24
CA ILE A 237 -1.23 5.26 -8.11
C ILE A 237 -1.61 6.41 -9.05
N PHE A 238 -0.85 7.49 -9.06
CA PHE A 238 -1.14 8.65 -9.91
C PHE A 238 -0.94 8.36 -11.40
N ALA A 239 0.12 7.63 -11.77
CA ALA A 239 0.34 7.21 -13.15
C ALA A 239 -0.83 6.35 -13.68
N ALA A 240 -1.28 5.37 -12.89
CA ALA A 240 -2.44 4.55 -13.25
C ALA A 240 -3.74 5.35 -13.29
N TRP A 241 -3.92 6.33 -12.41
CA TRP A 241 -5.09 7.19 -12.39
C TRP A 241 -5.13 8.12 -13.62
N ALA A 242 -4.03 8.82 -13.90
CA ALA A 242 -3.94 9.79 -14.99
C ALA A 242 -4.03 9.17 -16.38
N SER A 243 -3.56 7.92 -16.55
CA SER A 243 -3.50 7.24 -17.85
C SER A 243 -4.85 6.85 -18.45
N GLY A 244 -5.92 6.83 -17.65
CA GLY A 244 -7.22 6.28 -18.09
C GLY A 244 -7.26 4.76 -18.20
N HIS A 245 -6.26 4.04 -17.69
CA HIS A 245 -6.14 2.58 -17.75
C HIS A 245 -7.31 1.87 -17.04
N TYR A 246 -7.64 0.68 -17.56
CA TYR A 246 -8.60 -0.27 -16.97
C TYR A 246 -7.89 -1.56 -16.58
N GLY A 247 -8.36 -2.21 -15.52
CA GLY A 247 -7.87 -3.50 -15.08
C GLY A 247 -6.64 -3.40 -14.17
N PRO A 248 -6.03 -4.56 -13.82
CA PRO A 248 -4.96 -4.62 -12.84
C PRO A 248 -3.67 -3.97 -13.34
N VAL A 249 -2.91 -3.39 -12.41
CA VAL A 249 -1.57 -2.85 -12.61
C VAL A 249 -0.69 -3.32 -11.47
N ILE A 250 0.45 -3.92 -11.77
CA ILE A 250 1.46 -4.30 -10.76
C ILE A 250 2.32 -3.08 -10.44
N LEU A 251 2.34 -2.70 -9.15
CA LEU A 251 3.21 -1.68 -8.62
C LEU A 251 4.29 -2.32 -7.74
N GLY A 252 5.49 -2.37 -8.27
CA GLY A 252 6.69 -2.91 -7.66
C GLY A 252 7.91 -2.05 -8.00
N SER A 253 9.06 -2.40 -7.45
CA SER A 253 10.33 -1.79 -7.86
C SER A 253 10.85 -2.34 -9.19
N GLY A 254 10.37 -3.52 -9.60
CA GLY A 254 10.93 -4.27 -10.73
C GLY A 254 12.31 -4.85 -10.43
N GLN A 255 12.77 -4.73 -9.19
CA GLN A 255 14.04 -5.28 -8.71
C GLN A 255 13.78 -6.48 -7.80
N SER A 256 14.44 -7.57 -8.11
CA SER A 256 14.38 -8.79 -7.29
C SER A 256 15.54 -8.78 -6.30
N VAL A 257 15.23 -8.78 -5.00
CA VAL A 257 16.23 -8.79 -3.93
C VAL A 257 16.02 -10.01 -3.02
N THR A 258 17.11 -10.58 -2.52
CA THR A 258 17.03 -11.66 -1.53
C THR A 258 16.81 -11.08 -0.12
N VAL A 259 16.38 -11.93 0.81
CA VAL A 259 16.30 -11.56 2.22
C VAL A 259 17.69 -11.22 2.77
N ASN A 260 18.74 -11.92 2.31
CA ASN A 260 20.14 -11.61 2.67
C ASN A 260 20.55 -10.23 2.15
N ASP A 261 20.19 -9.86 0.91
CA ASP A 261 20.47 -8.50 0.38
C ASP A 261 19.80 -7.42 1.27
N MET A 262 18.60 -7.69 1.78
CA MET A 262 17.94 -6.75 2.70
C MET A 262 18.69 -6.59 4.02
N VAL A 263 19.24 -7.69 4.58
CA VAL A 263 20.06 -7.64 5.81
C VAL A 263 21.33 -6.85 5.57
N GLU A 264 22.07 -7.17 4.50
CA GLU A 264 23.30 -6.47 4.16
C GLU A 264 23.07 -4.97 3.88
N THR A 265 21.99 -4.64 3.19
CA THR A 265 21.64 -3.24 2.94
C THR A 265 21.29 -2.52 4.24
N ALA A 266 20.54 -3.18 5.15
CA ALA A 266 20.25 -2.59 6.45
C ALA A 266 21.52 -2.32 7.27
N ARG A 267 22.52 -3.23 7.26
CA ARG A 267 23.82 -3.02 7.88
C ARG A 267 24.53 -1.80 7.31
N ARG A 268 24.59 -1.66 5.99
CA ARG A 268 25.20 -0.49 5.34
C ARG A 268 24.51 0.82 5.69
N VAL A 269 23.17 0.83 5.60
CA VAL A 269 22.36 2.05 5.85
C VAL A 269 22.42 2.50 7.31
N THR A 270 22.42 1.55 8.24
CA THR A 270 22.40 1.87 9.68
C THR A 270 23.80 2.05 10.25
N GLY A 271 24.82 1.47 9.65
CA GLY A 271 26.18 1.38 10.19
C GLY A 271 26.28 0.40 11.36
N VAL A 272 25.27 -0.43 11.62
CA VAL A 272 25.19 -1.37 12.75
C VAL A 272 25.26 -2.80 12.25
N ASP A 273 26.06 -3.64 12.91
CA ASP A 273 26.03 -5.08 12.66
C ASP A 273 24.72 -5.67 13.19
N ILE A 274 23.96 -6.33 12.32
CA ILE A 274 22.68 -6.96 12.65
C ILE A 274 22.88 -8.48 12.53
N PRO A 275 23.04 -9.21 13.63
CA PRO A 275 23.13 -10.67 13.58
C PRO A 275 21.89 -11.28 12.92
N ALA A 276 22.08 -12.22 12.00
CA ALA A 276 21.00 -12.90 11.30
C ALA A 276 21.06 -14.41 11.58
N GLU A 277 19.98 -14.96 12.12
CA GLU A 277 19.85 -16.38 12.46
C GLU A 277 18.83 -17.03 11.53
N ASN A 278 19.18 -18.19 10.98
CA ASN A 278 18.26 -18.96 10.14
C ASN A 278 17.12 -19.53 10.97
N ALA A 279 15.89 -19.43 10.45
CA ALA A 279 14.68 -19.97 11.05
C ALA A 279 13.91 -20.84 10.05
N ARG A 280 13.00 -21.68 10.54
CA ARG A 280 12.17 -22.55 9.70
C ARG A 280 11.29 -21.71 8.77
N ILE A 281 11.20 -22.15 7.50
CA ILE A 281 10.26 -21.57 6.51
C ILE A 281 8.83 -21.85 6.97
N ALA A 282 7.96 -20.85 6.94
CA ALA A 282 6.56 -21.02 7.28
C ALA A 282 5.80 -21.68 6.10
N GLN A 283 4.77 -22.45 6.44
CA GLN A 283 3.90 -23.06 5.43
C GLN A 283 3.18 -21.98 4.63
N GLY A 284 3.14 -22.12 3.30
CA GLY A 284 2.48 -21.16 2.40
C GLY A 284 3.35 -19.96 1.99
N GLU A 285 4.60 -19.87 2.42
CA GLU A 285 5.52 -18.86 1.92
C GLU A 285 5.97 -19.18 0.48
N MET A 286 5.93 -18.15 -0.36
CA MET A 286 6.45 -18.24 -1.73
C MET A 286 7.97 -18.06 -1.70
N PRO A 287 8.75 -18.99 -2.32
CA PRO A 287 10.21 -18.88 -2.33
C PRO A 287 10.69 -17.69 -3.18
N VAL A 288 9.97 -17.39 -4.26
CA VAL A 288 10.34 -16.35 -5.22
C VAL A 288 9.13 -15.49 -5.55
N VAL A 289 9.31 -14.17 -5.49
CA VAL A 289 8.37 -13.16 -5.99
C VAL A 289 9.15 -12.23 -6.90
N ARG A 290 8.99 -12.40 -8.21
CA ARG A 290 9.49 -11.51 -9.26
C ARG A 290 8.33 -10.89 -9.99
N LEU A 291 8.38 -9.59 -10.22
CA LEU A 291 7.26 -8.83 -10.80
C LEU A 291 7.67 -8.24 -12.14
N ASP A 292 6.76 -8.34 -13.10
CA ASP A 292 6.81 -7.53 -14.32
C ASP A 292 6.04 -6.23 -14.07
N ILE A 293 6.71 -5.10 -14.17
CA ILE A 293 6.13 -3.76 -14.03
C ILE A 293 6.01 -3.03 -15.39
N SER A 294 6.11 -3.75 -16.49
CA SER A 294 6.08 -3.15 -17.83
C SER A 294 4.77 -2.42 -18.12
N THR A 295 3.63 -2.94 -17.64
CA THR A 295 2.34 -2.23 -17.71
C THR A 295 2.43 -0.88 -17.00
N ALA A 296 2.86 -0.84 -15.74
CA ALA A 296 2.99 0.40 -14.98
C ALA A 296 3.95 1.40 -15.66
N ARG A 297 5.09 0.91 -16.18
CA ARG A 297 6.03 1.74 -16.97
C ARG A 297 5.38 2.32 -18.22
N GLY A 298 4.59 1.54 -18.93
CA GLY A 298 3.83 2.01 -20.08
C GLY A 298 2.81 3.10 -19.74
N LEU A 299 2.38 3.19 -18.47
CA LEU A 299 1.51 4.24 -17.95
C LEU A 299 2.28 5.48 -17.40
N GLY A 300 3.60 5.48 -17.51
CA GLY A 300 4.45 6.58 -17.05
C GLY A 300 4.99 6.42 -15.61
N TYR A 301 4.84 5.25 -15.00
CA TYR A 301 5.46 4.95 -13.71
C TYR A 301 6.92 4.55 -13.88
N GLU A 302 7.81 5.16 -13.08
CA GLU A 302 9.19 4.72 -12.96
C GLU A 302 9.58 4.80 -11.48
N PRO A 303 10.00 3.68 -10.86
CA PRO A 303 10.43 3.68 -9.46
C PRO A 303 11.69 4.54 -9.30
N ALA A 304 11.66 5.42 -8.29
CA ALA A 304 12.74 6.35 -8.01
C ALA A 304 13.74 5.83 -6.97
N TYR A 305 13.34 4.81 -6.19
CA TYR A 305 14.15 4.28 -5.09
C TYR A 305 14.67 2.88 -5.40
N ASP A 306 15.97 2.68 -5.24
CA ASP A 306 16.54 1.36 -5.04
C ASP A 306 16.40 0.93 -3.57
N LEU A 307 16.86 -0.28 -3.23
CA LEU A 307 16.74 -0.81 -1.87
C LEU A 307 17.49 0.04 -0.85
N GLU A 308 18.69 0.53 -1.18
CA GLU A 308 19.56 1.25 -0.25
C GLU A 308 19.05 2.66 0.02
N THR A 309 18.77 3.42 -1.04
CA THR A 309 18.21 4.77 -0.94
C THR A 309 16.84 4.76 -0.28
N GLY A 310 16.00 3.75 -0.59
CA GLY A 310 14.70 3.58 0.05
C GLY A 310 14.80 3.24 1.53
N MET A 311 15.68 2.30 1.94
CA MET A 311 15.89 1.98 3.36
C MET A 311 16.48 3.16 4.14
N ALA A 312 17.33 3.97 3.52
CA ALA A 312 17.88 5.18 4.15
C ALA A 312 16.76 6.18 4.54
N THR A 313 15.63 6.21 3.82
CA THR A 313 14.48 7.04 4.21
C THR A 313 13.73 6.53 5.43
N VAL A 314 13.88 5.24 5.77
CA VAL A 314 13.20 4.59 6.91
C VAL A 314 13.98 4.74 8.21
N TRP A 315 15.31 4.70 8.13
CA TRP A 315 16.17 4.66 9.30
C TRP A 315 15.98 5.84 10.30
N PRO A 316 15.73 7.08 9.85
CA PRO A 316 15.45 8.20 10.77
C PRO A 316 14.33 7.94 11.78
N ASP A 317 13.29 7.17 11.42
CA ASP A 317 12.16 6.86 12.30
C ASP A 317 12.55 5.94 13.48
N PHE A 318 13.74 5.34 13.44
CA PHE A 318 14.23 4.37 14.41
C PHE A 318 15.46 4.84 15.18
N ARG A 319 16.04 5.99 14.83
CA ARG A 319 17.24 6.49 15.52
C ARG A 319 16.93 6.87 16.97
N PRO A 320 17.77 6.44 17.94
CA PRO A 320 17.54 6.71 19.37
C PRO A 320 17.44 8.20 19.72
N GLU A 321 18.20 9.04 19.04
CA GLU A 321 18.29 10.48 19.28
C GLU A 321 16.99 11.23 18.93
N LEU A 322 16.20 10.70 17.99
CA LEU A 322 14.91 11.28 17.58
C LEU A 322 13.74 10.73 18.40
N VAL A 323 13.85 9.50 18.92
CA VAL A 323 12.82 8.88 19.78
C VAL A 323 12.73 9.60 21.11
N LEU A 324 13.87 9.97 21.71
CA LEU A 324 13.92 10.70 22.98
C LEU A 324 13.34 12.13 22.88
N ALA A 325 13.45 12.77 21.70
CA ALA A 325 12.89 14.11 21.48
C ALA A 325 11.35 14.11 21.40
N THR A 326 10.74 12.99 21.01
CA THR A 326 9.28 12.85 20.94
C THR A 326 8.63 12.37 22.24
N GLU A 327 9.37 11.66 23.08
CA GLU A 327 8.89 11.23 24.42
C GLU A 327 9.04 12.31 25.49
N GLY A 328 9.98 13.23 25.33
CA GLY A 328 10.16 14.39 26.23
C GLY A 328 9.21 15.57 25.97
N ALA A 329 8.36 15.49 24.95
CA ALA A 329 7.39 16.53 24.57
C ALA A 329 5.92 16.17 24.88
N ARG A 330 5.72 15.15 25.76
CA ARG A 330 4.38 14.77 26.27
C ARG A 330 4.18 15.19 27.71
#